data_f09bc4116d127d9e19648ccd7ff41377
#
_entry.id   f09bc4116d127d9e19648ccd7ff41377
#
_cell.length_a   1.000
_cell.length_b   1.000
_cell.length_c   1.000
_cell.angle_alpha   90.00
_cell.angle_beta   90.00
_cell.angle_gamma   90.00
#
_symmetry.space_group_name_H-M   'P 1'
#
loop_
_entity.id
_entity.type
_entity.pdbx_description
1 polymer ?
#
loop_
_entity_poly.entity_id
_entity_poly.type
_entity_poly.pdbx_seq_one_letter_code
_entity_poly.pdbx_strand_id
1 'polypeptide(L)'
;TQYASDGNLLTMEDLRQSLAESCDSLKLCRIRAAYYVENVDVQMNADDILKCYDTFEWLVERLLDIMQSVFYRVSQIDDALRISVHIVSEADLRGFMSERPELKVQQEDENEWFISCIVFRKRGGR
;
A
#
# COMPACT_ATOMS: atom_id res chain seq x y z
N THR A 1 17.31 -3.04 5.75
CA THR A 1 17.82 -1.83 5.14
C THR A 1 18.45 -0.91 6.17
N GLN A 2 19.17 0.07 5.69
CA GLN A 2 19.86 0.98 6.57
C GLN A 2 18.93 1.92 7.31
N TYR A 3 17.75 2.14 6.81
CA TYR A 3 16.82 3.05 7.46
C TYR A 3 16.51 2.61 8.87
N ALA A 4 16.16 1.34 9.03
CA ALA A 4 15.79 0.85 10.35
C ALA A 4 17.01 0.68 11.24
N SER A 5 18.14 0.23 10.68
CA SER A 5 19.32 -0.06 11.49
C SER A 5 19.97 1.20 12.03
N ASP A 6 19.83 2.30 11.34
CA ASP A 6 20.41 3.57 11.77
C ASP A 6 19.54 4.30 12.79
N GLY A 7 18.37 3.76 13.07
CA GLY A 7 17.45 4.43 13.96
C GLY A 7 16.84 5.68 13.34
N ASN A 8 17.09 5.92 12.07
CA ASN A 8 16.55 7.06 11.37
C ASN A 8 15.07 6.87 11.15
N LEU A 9 14.38 7.99 11.17
CA LEU A 9 12.96 7.97 10.91
C LEU A 9 12.72 7.95 9.42
N LEU A 10 11.83 7.10 9.00
CA LEU A 10 11.29 7.17 7.66
C LEU A 10 10.18 8.21 7.65
N THR A 11 10.07 8.93 6.56
CA THR A 11 9.06 9.96 6.42
C THR A 11 8.03 9.54 5.40
N MET A 12 6.93 10.27 5.38
CA MET A 12 5.93 10.05 4.33
C MET A 12 6.51 10.35 2.95
N GLU A 13 7.51 11.24 2.90
CA GLU A 13 8.18 11.50 1.64
C GLU A 13 9.00 10.31 1.17
N ASP A 14 9.64 9.59 2.10
CA ASP A 14 10.34 8.36 1.75
C ASP A 14 9.38 7.32 1.18
N LEU A 15 8.20 7.21 1.79
CA LEU A 15 7.17 6.31 1.29
C LEU A 15 6.73 6.71 -0.11
N ARG A 16 6.49 8.01 -0.31
CA ARG A 16 6.06 8.52 -1.60
C ARG A 16 7.08 8.19 -2.69
N GLN A 17 8.35 8.40 -2.38
CA GLN A 17 9.41 8.14 -3.34
C GLN A 17 9.52 6.65 -3.68
N SER A 18 9.42 5.79 -2.67
CA SER A 18 9.47 4.34 -2.90
C SER A 18 8.30 3.88 -3.76
N LEU A 19 7.11 4.43 -3.51
CA LEU A 19 5.94 4.09 -4.31
C LEU A 19 6.11 4.57 -5.74
N ALA A 20 6.71 5.75 -5.94
CA ALA A 20 6.96 6.26 -7.28
C ALA A 20 7.85 5.32 -8.07
N GLU A 21 8.91 4.84 -7.43
CA GLU A 21 9.83 3.91 -8.09
C GLU A 21 9.15 2.60 -8.43
N SER A 22 8.34 2.09 -7.52
CA SER A 22 7.61 0.85 -7.77
C SER A 22 6.60 1.01 -8.90
N CYS A 23 5.93 2.14 -8.95
CA CYS A 23 4.97 2.40 -10.03
C CYS A 23 5.66 2.50 -11.38
N ASP A 24 6.84 3.12 -11.42
CA ASP A 24 7.60 3.19 -12.66
C ASP A 24 7.98 1.80 -13.14
N SER A 25 8.37 0.92 -12.22
CA SER A 25 8.69 -0.47 -12.56
C SER A 25 7.47 -1.21 -13.11
N LEU A 26 6.31 -0.97 -12.52
CA LEU A 26 5.09 -1.63 -12.99
C LEU A 26 4.71 -1.16 -14.39
N LYS A 27 4.96 0.09 -14.71
CA LYS A 27 4.68 0.60 -16.06
C LYS A 27 5.52 -0.11 -17.10
N LEU A 28 6.74 -0.49 -16.75
CA LEU A 28 7.57 -1.28 -17.65
C LEU A 28 6.98 -2.67 -17.88
N CYS A 29 6.17 -3.15 -16.96
CA CYS A 29 5.47 -4.42 -17.10
C CYS A 29 4.10 -4.24 -17.76
N ARG A 30 3.82 -3.07 -18.30
CA ARG A 30 2.57 -2.73 -18.97
C ARG A 30 1.37 -2.71 -18.02
N ILE A 31 1.64 -2.42 -16.75
CA ILE A 31 0.60 -2.24 -15.77
C ILE A 31 0.46 -0.75 -15.51
N ARG A 32 -0.76 -0.23 -15.63
CA ARG A 32 -1.01 1.16 -15.29
C ARG A 32 -0.94 1.30 -13.79
N ALA A 33 -0.06 2.16 -13.31
CA ALA A 33 0.19 2.28 -11.89
C ALA A 33 0.26 3.74 -11.50
N ALA A 34 -0.39 4.08 -10.42
CA ALA A 34 -0.38 5.41 -9.85
C ALA A 34 -0.48 5.31 -8.34
N TYR A 35 -0.11 6.37 -7.67
CA TYR A 35 -0.17 6.42 -6.22
C TYR A 35 -0.50 7.82 -5.78
N TYR A 36 -1.01 7.92 -4.56
CA TYR A 36 -1.24 9.20 -3.90
C TYR A 36 -0.97 9.02 -2.41
N VAL A 37 -0.11 9.85 -1.88
CA VAL A 37 0.19 9.85 -0.45
C VAL A 37 -0.21 11.20 0.09
N GLU A 38 -1.22 11.20 0.95
CA GLU A 38 -1.73 12.42 1.54
C GLU A 38 -0.71 13.02 2.50
N ASN A 39 -0.63 14.34 2.54
CA ASN A 39 0.16 15.00 3.57
C ASN A 39 -0.54 14.79 4.90
N VAL A 40 0.18 14.22 5.85
CA VAL A 40 -0.42 13.89 7.13
C VAL A 40 0.22 14.72 8.23
N ASP A 41 -0.61 15.06 9.22
CA ASP A 41 -0.17 15.80 10.38
C ASP A 41 0.38 14.90 11.47
N VAL A 42 0.03 13.62 11.41
CA VAL A 42 0.41 12.67 12.43
C VAL A 42 1.83 12.19 12.16
N GLN A 43 2.65 12.21 13.19
CA GLN A 43 4.00 11.68 13.07
C GLN A 43 3.94 10.16 13.23
N MET A 44 4.37 9.46 12.20
CA MET A 44 4.40 8.00 12.19
C MET A 44 5.82 7.53 12.38
N ASN A 45 5.98 6.39 13.04
CA ASN A 45 7.32 5.83 13.17
C ASN A 45 7.67 5.01 11.92
N ALA A 46 8.94 4.63 11.83
CA ALA A 46 9.43 3.92 10.65
C ALA A 46 8.71 2.60 10.42
N ASP A 47 8.36 1.89 11.49
CA ASP A 47 7.68 0.60 11.35
C ASP A 47 6.32 0.76 10.67
N ASP A 48 5.60 1.81 11.02
CA ASP A 48 4.27 2.03 10.44
C ASP A 48 4.38 2.41 8.97
N ILE A 49 5.37 3.23 8.64
CA ILE A 49 5.59 3.62 7.25
C ILE A 49 6.02 2.41 6.42
N LEU A 50 6.89 1.56 6.99
CA LEU A 50 7.31 0.34 6.31
C LEU A 50 6.14 -0.60 6.08
N LYS A 51 5.20 -0.68 7.01
CA LYS A 51 4.01 -1.51 6.81
C LYS A 51 3.21 -1.05 5.61
N CYS A 52 3.11 0.25 5.40
CA CYS A 52 2.40 0.77 4.23
C CYS A 52 3.09 0.32 2.95
N TYR A 53 4.41 0.43 2.91
CA TYR A 53 5.15 0.03 1.71
C TYR A 53 5.12 -1.48 1.53
N ASP A 54 5.30 -2.24 2.60
CA ASP A 54 5.31 -3.70 2.52
C ASP A 54 3.97 -4.24 2.04
N THR A 55 2.88 -3.60 2.44
CA THR A 55 1.57 -4.01 1.98
C THR A 55 1.46 -3.83 0.47
N PHE A 56 1.94 -2.70 -0.03
CA PHE A 56 1.94 -2.47 -1.48
C PHE A 56 2.79 -3.52 -2.20
N GLU A 57 4.00 -3.78 -1.70
CA GLU A 57 4.88 -4.76 -2.33
C GLU A 57 4.27 -6.16 -2.30
N TRP A 58 3.64 -6.51 -1.18
CA TRP A 58 2.99 -7.81 -1.06
C TRP A 58 1.89 -7.95 -2.11
N LEU A 59 1.08 -6.91 -2.28
CA LEU A 59 0.01 -6.93 -3.27
C LEU A 59 0.57 -7.05 -4.68
N VAL A 60 1.62 -6.30 -4.98
CA VAL A 60 2.22 -6.35 -6.30
C VAL A 60 2.75 -7.74 -6.60
N GLU A 61 3.47 -8.34 -5.66
CA GLU A 61 4.01 -9.68 -5.88
C GLU A 61 2.92 -10.71 -6.09
N ARG A 62 1.83 -10.56 -5.34
CA ARG A 62 0.75 -11.53 -5.40
C ARG A 62 -0.08 -11.41 -6.67
N LEU A 63 -0.21 -10.20 -7.18
CA LEU A 63 -1.17 -9.92 -8.26
C LEU A 63 -0.51 -9.52 -9.57
N LEU A 64 0.81 -9.57 -9.64
CA LEU A 64 1.55 -9.05 -10.80
C LEU A 64 1.05 -9.61 -12.12
N ASP A 65 0.77 -10.90 -12.16
CA ASP A 65 0.40 -11.58 -13.39
C ASP A 65 -1.05 -11.38 -13.80
N ILE A 66 -1.86 -10.84 -12.90
CA ILE A 66 -3.30 -10.74 -13.17
C ILE A 66 -3.85 -9.33 -13.08
N MET A 67 -3.08 -8.35 -12.60
CA MET A 67 -3.61 -7.00 -12.51
C MET A 67 -3.25 -6.20 -13.75
N GLN A 68 -4.21 -5.38 -14.18
CA GLN A 68 -4.04 -4.52 -15.34
C GLN A 68 -3.75 -3.09 -14.92
N SER A 69 -4.17 -2.74 -13.73
CA SER A 69 -4.05 -1.39 -13.23
C SER A 69 -4.06 -1.40 -11.72
N VAL A 70 -3.31 -0.51 -11.11
CA VAL A 70 -3.30 -0.34 -9.66
C VAL A 70 -3.21 1.14 -9.32
N PHE A 71 -4.06 1.59 -8.41
CA PHE A 71 -3.96 2.92 -7.82
C PHE A 71 -3.87 2.75 -6.32
N TYR A 72 -2.73 3.13 -5.76
CA TYR A 72 -2.43 2.96 -4.35
C TYR A 72 -2.55 4.30 -3.65
N ARG A 73 -3.30 4.33 -2.58
CA ARG A 73 -3.57 5.58 -1.87
C ARG A 73 -3.33 5.41 -0.38
N VAL A 74 -2.62 6.36 0.20
CA VAL A 74 -2.41 6.42 1.64
C VAL A 74 -3.00 7.73 2.13
N SER A 75 -3.92 7.63 3.08
CA SER A 75 -4.57 8.81 3.64
C SER A 75 -4.62 8.69 5.14
N GLN A 76 -4.83 9.82 5.80
CA GLN A 76 -4.94 9.86 7.25
C GLN A 76 -6.40 9.70 7.66
N ILE A 77 -6.61 8.88 8.67
CA ILE A 77 -7.91 8.75 9.31
C ILE A 77 -7.67 8.81 10.82
N ASP A 78 -8.13 9.88 11.45
CA ASP A 78 -7.82 10.16 12.85
C ASP A 78 -6.30 10.20 13.05
N ASP A 79 -5.72 9.34 13.88
CA ASP A 79 -4.28 9.29 14.06
C ASP A 79 -3.67 8.03 13.46
N ALA A 80 -4.37 7.44 12.51
CA ALA A 80 -3.89 6.25 11.80
C ALA A 80 -3.79 6.54 10.31
N LEU A 81 -3.23 5.60 9.56
CA LEU A 81 -3.19 5.70 8.12
C LEU A 81 -4.12 4.66 7.51
N ARG A 82 -4.84 5.06 6.50
CA ARG A 82 -5.65 4.14 5.71
C ARG A 82 -4.96 3.87 4.39
N ILE A 83 -4.81 2.61 4.07
CA ILE A 83 -4.34 2.18 2.77
C ILE A 83 -5.54 1.78 1.95
N SER A 84 -5.64 2.32 0.74
CA SER A 84 -6.71 1.98 -0.20
C SER A 84 -6.06 1.65 -1.53
N VAL A 85 -6.43 0.53 -2.12
CA VAL A 85 -5.84 0.10 -3.37
C VAL A 85 -6.97 -0.25 -4.32
N HIS A 86 -7.01 0.42 -5.44
CA HIS A 86 -7.98 0.13 -6.49
C HIS A 86 -7.27 -0.66 -7.58
N ILE A 87 -7.78 -1.83 -7.91
CA ILE A 87 -7.13 -2.74 -8.85
C ILE A 87 -8.12 -3.13 -9.92
N VAL A 88 -7.66 -3.10 -11.16
CA VAL A 88 -8.42 -3.62 -12.29
C VAL A 88 -7.84 -4.99 -12.61
N SER A 89 -8.67 -6.01 -12.56
CA SER A 89 -8.28 -7.40 -12.82
C SER A 89 -9.49 -8.21 -13.21
N GLU A 90 -9.32 -9.09 -14.19
CA GLU A 90 -10.39 -10.01 -14.58
C GLU A 90 -10.50 -11.19 -13.64
N ALA A 91 -9.48 -11.43 -12.82
CA ALA A 91 -9.49 -12.53 -11.87
C ALA A 91 -10.19 -12.11 -10.58
N ASP A 92 -10.76 -13.08 -9.88
CA ASP A 92 -11.37 -12.85 -8.57
C ASP A 92 -10.24 -12.70 -7.54
N LEU A 93 -10.13 -11.54 -6.94
CA LEU A 93 -9.01 -11.27 -6.04
C LEU A 93 -9.20 -11.82 -4.64
N ARG A 94 -10.42 -12.23 -4.29
CA ARG A 94 -10.71 -12.64 -2.91
C ARG A 94 -9.85 -13.82 -2.47
N GLY A 95 -9.62 -14.77 -3.36
CA GLY A 95 -8.81 -15.93 -3.04
C GLY A 95 -7.34 -15.61 -2.81
N PHE A 96 -6.86 -14.55 -3.43
CA PHE A 96 -5.46 -14.17 -3.30
C PHE A 96 -5.18 -13.49 -1.97
N MET A 97 -6.22 -13.03 -1.29
CA MET A 97 -6.05 -12.24 -0.07
C MET A 97 -6.26 -13.06 1.20
N SER A 98 -6.45 -14.36 1.09
CA SER A 98 -6.78 -15.18 2.25
C SER A 98 -5.66 -15.21 3.30
N GLU A 99 -4.41 -14.99 2.89
CA GLU A 99 -3.28 -14.97 3.80
C GLU A 99 -3.18 -13.68 4.61
N ARG A 100 -3.89 -12.65 4.19
CA ARG A 100 -3.86 -11.35 4.84
C ARG A 100 -5.29 -10.93 5.18
N PRO A 101 -5.89 -11.54 6.21
CA PRO A 101 -7.30 -11.26 6.53
C PRO A 101 -7.57 -9.83 6.97
N GLU A 102 -6.53 -9.10 7.37
CA GLU A 102 -6.71 -7.69 7.72
C GLU A 102 -7.01 -6.84 6.49
N LEU A 103 -6.74 -7.34 5.29
CA LEU A 103 -7.04 -6.62 4.06
C LEU A 103 -8.49 -6.90 3.68
N LYS A 104 -9.27 -5.85 3.59
CA LYS A 104 -10.67 -5.96 3.19
C LYS A 104 -10.75 -5.86 1.68
N VAL A 105 -11.39 -6.84 1.05
CA VAL A 105 -11.48 -6.92 -0.40
C VAL A 105 -12.93 -6.79 -0.80
N GLN A 106 -13.20 -5.89 -1.72
CA GLN A 106 -14.55 -5.62 -2.18
C GLN A 106 -14.53 -5.48 -3.68
N GLN A 107 -15.47 -6.16 -4.35
CA GLN A 107 -15.63 -6.01 -5.78
C GLN A 107 -16.56 -4.83 -6.03
N GLU A 108 -16.06 -3.86 -6.79
CA GLU A 108 -16.81 -2.65 -7.09
C GLU A 108 -17.56 -2.76 -8.40
N ASP A 109 -16.97 -3.45 -9.36
CA ASP A 109 -17.55 -3.65 -10.66
C ASP A 109 -16.97 -4.95 -11.21
N GLU A 110 -17.34 -5.32 -12.42
CA GLU A 110 -16.98 -6.62 -12.99
C GLU A 110 -15.49 -6.92 -12.86
N ASN A 111 -14.63 -5.95 -13.21
CA ASN A 111 -13.19 -6.13 -13.14
C ASN A 111 -12.51 -5.15 -12.20
N GLU A 112 -13.27 -4.52 -11.34
CA GLU A 112 -12.73 -3.49 -10.45
C GLU A 112 -12.83 -3.93 -9.01
N TRP A 113 -11.71 -3.84 -8.32
CA TRP A 113 -11.57 -4.34 -6.96
C TRP A 113 -11.02 -3.25 -6.06
N PHE A 114 -11.49 -3.24 -4.84
CA PHE A 114 -11.04 -2.27 -3.86
C PHE A 114 -10.54 -3.02 -2.62
N ILE A 115 -9.29 -2.75 -2.26
CA ILE A 115 -8.66 -3.40 -1.11
C ILE A 115 -8.27 -2.31 -0.14
N SER A 116 -8.56 -2.51 1.13
CA SER A 116 -8.25 -1.49 2.12
C SER A 116 -7.84 -2.11 3.45
N CYS A 117 -7.06 -1.35 4.19
CA CYS A 117 -6.75 -1.69 5.58
C CYS A 117 -6.33 -0.43 6.31
N ILE A 118 -6.28 -0.52 7.64
CA ILE A 118 -5.87 0.57 8.52
C ILE A 118 -4.56 0.18 9.17
N VAL A 119 -3.58 1.07 9.08
CA VAL A 119 -2.32 0.91 9.80
C VAL A 119 -2.41 1.80 11.02
N PHE A 120 -2.60 1.19 12.17
CA PHE A 120 -2.73 1.95 13.40
C PHE A 120 -1.38 2.46 13.85
N ARG A 121 -1.37 3.68 14.35
CA ARG A 121 -0.15 4.26 14.87
C ARG A 121 0.36 3.44 16.03
N LYS A 122 1.62 3.02 15.94
CA LYS A 122 2.24 2.27 17.00
C LYS A 122 2.58 3.23 18.14
N ARG A 123 2.12 2.90 19.34
CA ARG A 123 2.39 3.76 20.49
C ARG A 123 3.75 3.42 21.04
N GLY A 124 4.59 4.43 21.15
CA GLY A 124 5.91 4.25 21.70
C GLY A 124 5.84 3.89 23.17
N GLY A 125 6.79 3.10 23.64
CA GLY A 125 6.87 2.73 25.03
C GLY A 125 5.81 1.76 25.49
N ARG A 126 5.11 1.15 24.59
CA ARG A 126 4.06 0.21 24.93
C ARG A 126 4.39 -1.18 24.50
#